data_1dda1a28739c6047f570d99c78bad7c6
#
_entry.id   1dda1a28739c6047f570d99c78bad7c6
#
_cell.length_a   1.000
_cell.length_b   1.000
_cell.length_c   1.000
_cell.angle_alpha   90.00
_cell.angle_beta   90.00
_cell.angle_gamma   90.00
#
_symmetry.space_group_name_H-M   'P 1'
#
loop_
_entity.id
_entity.type
_entity.pdbx_description
1 polymer ?
#
loop_
_entity_poly.entity_id
_entity_poly.type
_entity_poly.pdbx_seq_one_letter_code
_entity_poly.pdbx_strand_id
1 'polypeptide(L)'
;PTVTRRSTHFMATFYYEMAIGNAGHSLAKFEYITRTGKYQYSASGEIKEDLIYKESSNMPSWASGKTDGGYDMKSATFWNEADLSKEKVPFKQITMALPNELSYEENIAIMQQYMKTHFEGYPYTMAIHDKEATLTDGERNIHAHIMFSERKIDLTREEPDRISYFKRSSVKKDGTKTGGYLKSREFKPKEKLIELRKNWESIINEEYRKRGMTEHVSCEKLEVQRAEALANKDFIRAAELDRPAQKKMNPSTVYKNAQTIKSFKQYLF
;
A
#
# COMPACT_ATOMS: atom_id res chain seq x y z
N PRO A 1 -17.93 -30.88 29.94
CA PRO A 1 -17.63 -29.47 30.03
C PRO A 1 -16.91 -29.03 28.76
N THR A 2 -17.68 -28.40 27.89
CA THR A 2 -17.19 -27.83 26.64
C THR A 2 -16.43 -26.55 27.01
N VAL A 3 -15.12 -26.58 26.85
CA VAL A 3 -14.30 -25.37 26.98
C VAL A 3 -14.64 -24.48 25.81
N THR A 4 -15.48 -23.51 26.05
CA THR A 4 -15.72 -22.40 25.12
C THR A 4 -14.36 -21.67 24.94
N ARG A 5 -13.74 -21.82 23.77
CA ARG A 5 -12.62 -20.97 23.37
C ARG A 5 -13.12 -19.53 23.52
N ARG A 6 -12.57 -18.77 24.45
CA ARG A 6 -12.70 -17.31 24.45
C ARG A 6 -12.13 -16.83 23.12
N SER A 7 -13.00 -16.38 22.26
CA SER A 7 -12.63 -15.60 21.08
C SER A 7 -11.88 -14.37 21.63
N THR A 8 -10.57 -14.37 21.48
CA THR A 8 -9.81 -13.12 21.59
C THR A 8 -10.28 -12.27 20.42
N HIS A 9 -11.09 -11.30 20.70
CA HIS A 9 -11.50 -10.30 19.70
C HIS A 9 -10.25 -9.53 19.31
N PHE A 10 -9.58 -9.99 18.24
CA PHE A 10 -8.58 -9.20 17.57
C PHE A 10 -9.30 -8.08 16.83
N MET A 11 -9.03 -6.85 17.23
CA MET A 11 -9.55 -5.70 16.49
C MET A 11 -8.91 -5.69 15.11
N ALA A 12 -9.73 -5.81 14.07
CA ALA A 12 -9.28 -5.60 12.70
C ALA A 12 -8.57 -4.24 12.59
N THR A 13 -7.36 -4.25 12.08
CA THR A 13 -6.50 -3.06 12.06
C THR A 13 -6.71 -2.29 10.77
N PHE A 14 -7.14 -1.02 10.87
CA PHE A 14 -7.13 -0.11 9.73
C PHE A 14 -5.81 0.67 9.68
N TYR A 15 -5.09 0.50 8.60
CA TYR A 15 -3.93 1.32 8.26
C TYR A 15 -3.98 1.72 6.79
N TYR A 16 -3.80 2.99 6.52
CA TYR A 16 -3.73 3.54 5.16
C TYR A 16 -2.90 4.82 5.18
N GLU A 17 -1.76 4.80 4.54
CA GLU A 17 -0.85 5.93 4.42
C GLU A 17 -0.52 6.20 2.96
N MET A 18 -0.54 7.47 2.55
CA MET A 18 -0.03 7.93 1.26
C MET A 18 1.18 8.83 1.51
N ALA A 19 2.27 8.57 0.79
CA ALA A 19 3.50 9.34 0.87
C ALA A 19 4.02 9.69 -0.53
N ILE A 20 4.86 10.71 -0.60
CA ILE A 20 5.56 11.14 -1.82
C ILE A 20 6.85 10.33 -1.94
N GLY A 21 7.12 9.80 -3.14
CA GLY A 21 8.37 9.15 -3.46
C GLY A 21 9.48 10.15 -3.76
N ASN A 22 10.71 9.81 -3.38
CA ASN A 22 11.88 10.64 -3.61
C ASN A 22 12.45 10.44 -5.02
N ALA A 23 12.97 11.53 -5.60
CA ALA A 23 13.71 11.47 -6.86
C ALA A 23 14.91 10.51 -6.77
N GLY A 24 15.15 9.73 -7.83
CA GLY A 24 16.24 8.76 -7.87
C GLY A 24 16.02 7.50 -7.05
N HIS A 25 14.80 7.25 -6.57
CA HIS A 25 14.47 6.08 -5.75
C HIS A 25 13.32 5.22 -6.30
N SER A 26 12.89 5.46 -7.54
CA SER A 26 11.74 4.75 -8.13
C SER A 26 12.08 3.30 -8.40
N LEU A 27 13.19 3.01 -9.06
CA LEU A 27 13.63 1.65 -9.33
C LEU A 27 13.91 0.89 -8.03
N ALA A 28 14.60 1.51 -7.08
CA ALA A 28 14.88 0.89 -5.78
C ALA A 28 13.60 0.58 -5.00
N LYS A 29 12.59 1.45 -5.08
CA LYS A 29 11.28 1.21 -4.45
C LYS A 29 10.52 0.09 -5.16
N PHE A 30 10.52 0.07 -6.49
CA PHE A 30 9.96 -1.02 -7.29
C PHE A 30 10.56 -2.37 -6.88
N GLU A 31 11.89 -2.49 -6.89
CA GLU A 31 12.58 -3.72 -6.49
C GLU A 31 12.28 -4.11 -5.04
N TYR A 32 12.19 -3.12 -4.13
CA TYR A 32 11.86 -3.36 -2.73
C TYR A 32 10.47 -3.99 -2.57
N ILE A 33 9.43 -3.43 -3.22
CA ILE A 33 8.06 -3.95 -3.06
C ILE A 33 7.85 -5.25 -3.84
N THR A 34 8.55 -5.46 -4.95
CA THR A 34 8.44 -6.69 -5.76
C THR A 34 9.38 -7.80 -5.32
N ARG A 35 10.21 -7.58 -4.29
CA ARG A 35 11.21 -8.52 -3.78
C ARG A 35 12.13 -9.02 -4.89
N THR A 36 12.71 -8.08 -5.63
CA THR A 36 13.63 -8.36 -6.74
C THR A 36 14.97 -7.67 -6.53
N GLY A 37 15.96 -7.98 -7.37
CA GLY A 37 17.30 -7.45 -7.22
C GLY A 37 17.88 -7.76 -5.83
N LYS A 38 18.59 -6.81 -5.24
CA LYS A 38 19.16 -6.97 -3.89
C LYS A 38 18.11 -7.10 -2.78
N TYR A 39 16.88 -6.69 -3.03
CA TYR A 39 15.80 -6.68 -2.03
C TYR A 39 15.07 -8.02 -1.88
N GLN A 40 15.41 -9.01 -2.71
CA GLN A 40 14.94 -10.38 -2.55
C GLN A 40 15.57 -11.09 -1.33
N TYR A 41 16.70 -10.58 -0.84
CA TYR A 41 17.41 -11.17 0.31
C TYR A 41 17.16 -10.38 1.60
N SER A 42 17.15 -11.10 2.73
CA SER A 42 17.20 -10.52 4.07
C SER A 42 18.63 -10.00 4.38
N ALA A 43 18.79 -9.36 5.53
CA ALA A 43 20.12 -8.96 6.00
C ALA A 43 21.03 -10.16 6.32
N SER A 44 20.47 -11.34 6.61
CA SER A 44 21.17 -12.61 6.80
C SER A 44 21.49 -13.32 5.49
N GLY A 45 21.06 -12.81 4.34
CA GLY A 45 21.29 -13.41 3.01
C GLY A 45 20.25 -14.45 2.59
N GLU A 46 19.22 -14.68 3.40
CA GLU A 46 18.12 -15.59 3.07
C GLU A 46 17.11 -14.97 2.12
N ILE A 47 16.51 -15.77 1.24
CA ILE A 47 15.44 -15.31 0.36
C ILE A 47 14.21 -14.95 1.22
N LYS A 48 13.63 -13.79 0.95
CA LYS A 48 12.39 -13.36 1.58
C LYS A 48 11.20 -14.04 0.92
N GLU A 49 10.40 -14.71 1.72
CA GLU A 49 9.19 -15.41 1.28
C GLU A 49 7.90 -14.63 1.60
N ASP A 50 8.02 -13.37 1.98
CA ASP A 50 6.90 -12.52 2.39
C ASP A 50 6.11 -11.91 1.22
N LEU A 51 6.49 -12.14 -0.04
CA LEU A 51 5.77 -11.66 -1.21
C LEU A 51 4.67 -12.65 -1.61
N ILE A 52 3.42 -12.24 -1.48
CA ILE A 52 2.24 -13.03 -1.84
C ILE A 52 1.80 -12.77 -3.27
N TYR A 53 1.78 -11.51 -3.68
CA TYR A 53 1.32 -11.11 -5.01
C TYR A 53 2.01 -9.83 -5.48
N LYS A 54 2.16 -9.70 -6.78
CA LYS A 54 2.59 -8.45 -7.42
C LYS A 54 1.98 -8.32 -8.81
N GLU A 55 1.67 -7.09 -9.18
CA GLU A 55 1.27 -6.71 -10.54
C GLU A 55 1.71 -5.30 -10.89
N SER A 56 1.83 -5.04 -12.18
CA SER A 56 2.02 -3.70 -12.73
C SER A 56 1.08 -3.50 -13.89
N SER A 57 0.60 -2.28 -14.07
CA SER A 57 -0.33 -1.95 -15.16
C SER A 57 -0.08 -0.55 -15.70
N ASN A 58 -0.67 -0.29 -16.87
CA ASN A 58 -0.63 0.99 -17.58
C ASN A 58 0.79 1.49 -17.89
N MET A 59 1.77 0.57 -17.99
CA MET A 59 3.11 0.93 -18.43
C MET A 59 3.09 1.31 -19.92
N PRO A 60 3.79 2.39 -20.33
CA PRO A 60 3.83 2.81 -21.73
C PRO A 60 4.45 1.75 -22.65
N SER A 61 4.12 1.81 -23.93
CA SER A 61 4.55 0.81 -24.93
C SER A 61 6.08 0.75 -25.09
N TRP A 62 6.77 1.87 -24.94
CA TRP A 62 8.22 1.95 -24.99
C TRP A 62 8.93 1.32 -23.77
N ALA A 63 8.24 1.16 -22.65
CA ALA A 63 8.75 0.39 -21.53
C ALA A 63 8.69 -1.09 -21.91
N SER A 64 9.81 -1.63 -22.32
CA SER A 64 9.93 -2.97 -22.89
C SER A 64 10.84 -3.85 -22.03
N GLY A 65 10.73 -5.14 -22.23
CA GLY A 65 11.50 -6.17 -21.56
C GLY A 65 10.65 -7.38 -21.22
N LYS A 66 11.25 -8.55 -21.19
CA LYS A 66 10.59 -9.79 -20.78
C LYS A 66 10.74 -9.99 -19.28
N THR A 67 9.73 -10.56 -18.67
CA THR A 67 9.87 -11.04 -17.29
C THR A 67 10.81 -12.23 -17.26
N ASP A 68 11.84 -12.13 -16.43
CA ASP A 68 12.82 -13.19 -16.21
C ASP A 68 12.99 -13.44 -14.73
N GLY A 69 12.90 -14.71 -14.30
CA GLY A 69 12.99 -15.09 -12.89
C GLY A 69 12.06 -14.31 -11.96
N GLY A 70 10.89 -13.88 -12.45
CA GLY A 70 9.96 -13.03 -11.70
C GLY A 70 10.31 -11.54 -11.69
N TYR A 71 11.38 -11.11 -12.36
CA TYR A 71 11.75 -9.70 -12.53
C TYR A 71 11.01 -9.10 -13.73
N ASP A 72 10.08 -8.19 -13.49
CA ASP A 72 9.33 -7.49 -14.53
C ASP A 72 10.19 -6.35 -15.13
N MET A 73 10.91 -6.67 -16.21
CA MET A 73 11.78 -5.74 -16.93
C MET A 73 11.02 -4.54 -17.50
N LYS A 74 9.78 -4.72 -17.93
CA LYS A 74 8.95 -3.62 -18.46
C LYS A 74 8.74 -2.54 -17.41
N SER A 75 8.26 -2.94 -16.24
CA SER A 75 8.03 -2.02 -15.14
C SER A 75 9.34 -1.45 -14.58
N ALA A 76 10.39 -2.28 -14.49
CA ALA A 76 11.72 -1.81 -14.07
C ALA A 76 12.26 -0.73 -15.02
N THR A 77 12.10 -0.91 -16.34
CA THR A 77 12.49 0.09 -17.34
C THR A 77 11.73 1.41 -17.12
N PHE A 78 10.42 1.35 -16.90
CA PHE A 78 9.63 2.55 -16.62
C PHE A 78 10.11 3.31 -15.37
N TRP A 79 10.31 2.60 -14.27
CA TRP A 79 10.72 3.22 -13.01
C TRP A 79 12.17 3.72 -13.06
N ASN A 80 13.04 3.06 -13.82
CA ASN A 80 14.40 3.55 -14.07
C ASN A 80 14.39 4.86 -14.89
N GLU A 81 13.56 4.95 -15.92
CA GLU A 81 13.41 6.20 -16.69
C GLU A 81 12.84 7.33 -15.85
N ALA A 82 11.94 7.04 -14.92
CA ALA A 82 11.46 8.03 -13.96
C ALA A 82 12.60 8.62 -13.12
N ASP A 83 13.55 7.79 -12.68
CA ASP A 83 14.73 8.25 -11.95
C ASP A 83 15.71 9.05 -12.83
N LEU A 84 15.99 8.59 -14.05
CA LEU A 84 16.86 9.27 -15.00
C LEU A 84 16.32 10.64 -15.43
N SER A 85 15.00 10.80 -15.43
CA SER A 85 14.34 12.08 -15.77
C SER A 85 14.56 13.19 -14.76
N LYS A 86 15.11 12.90 -13.58
CA LYS A 86 15.31 13.81 -12.45
C LYS A 86 14.02 14.51 -12.00
N GLU A 87 12.88 13.87 -12.19
CA GLU A 87 11.59 14.37 -11.74
C GLU A 87 11.57 14.43 -10.21
N LYS A 88 11.17 15.59 -9.63
CA LYS A 88 11.20 15.79 -8.15
C LYS A 88 10.28 14.82 -7.41
N VAL A 89 9.14 14.50 -7.99
CA VAL A 89 8.16 13.55 -7.46
C VAL A 89 7.85 12.55 -8.56
N PRO A 90 8.67 11.51 -8.74
CA PRO A 90 8.49 10.53 -9.81
C PRO A 90 7.31 9.59 -9.56
N PHE A 91 6.98 9.35 -8.29
CA PHE A 91 5.86 8.51 -7.89
C PHE A 91 5.26 8.95 -6.55
N LYS A 92 4.05 8.50 -6.30
CA LYS A 92 3.46 8.42 -4.97
C LYS A 92 3.37 6.96 -4.55
N GLN A 93 3.32 6.74 -3.25
CA GLN A 93 3.16 5.40 -2.69
C GLN A 93 2.03 5.37 -1.67
N ILE A 94 1.33 4.24 -1.63
CA ILE A 94 0.36 3.93 -0.60
C ILE A 94 0.83 2.66 0.09
N THR A 95 0.69 2.63 1.41
CA THR A 95 0.81 1.41 2.20
C THR A 95 -0.47 1.25 3.00
N MET A 96 -1.08 0.08 2.91
CA MET A 96 -2.37 -0.20 3.55
C MET A 96 -2.40 -1.61 4.13
N ALA A 97 -3.02 -1.75 5.31
CA ALA A 97 -3.27 -3.06 5.91
C ALA A 97 -4.36 -3.80 5.12
N LEU A 98 -4.19 -5.10 5.02
CA LEU A 98 -5.17 -6.04 4.47
C LEU A 98 -5.74 -6.90 5.59
N PRO A 99 -7.01 -7.35 5.48
CA PRO A 99 -7.61 -8.25 6.45
C PRO A 99 -6.85 -9.56 6.59
N ASN A 100 -6.46 -9.91 7.81
CA ASN A 100 -5.86 -11.21 8.11
C ASN A 100 -6.91 -12.34 8.07
N GLU A 101 -8.17 -12.00 8.17
CA GLU A 101 -9.33 -12.89 8.18
C GLU A 101 -9.70 -13.40 6.78
N LEU A 102 -9.22 -12.73 5.75
CA LEU A 102 -9.43 -13.13 4.36
C LEU A 102 -8.29 -14.02 3.86
N SER A 103 -8.59 -14.88 2.89
CA SER A 103 -7.56 -15.64 2.18
C SER A 103 -6.68 -14.71 1.33
N TYR A 104 -5.58 -15.24 0.82
CA TYR A 104 -4.72 -14.48 -0.09
C TYR A 104 -5.46 -14.13 -1.39
N GLU A 105 -6.21 -15.08 -1.94
CA GLU A 105 -6.98 -14.89 -3.18
C GLU A 105 -8.04 -13.81 -3.02
N GLU A 106 -8.72 -13.78 -1.88
CA GLU A 106 -9.71 -12.75 -1.55
C GLU A 106 -9.05 -11.38 -1.40
N ASN A 107 -7.93 -11.30 -0.69
CA ASN A 107 -7.14 -10.08 -0.56
C ASN A 107 -6.62 -9.57 -1.91
N ILE A 108 -6.18 -10.47 -2.80
CA ILE A 108 -5.77 -10.12 -4.16
C ILE A 108 -6.96 -9.56 -4.94
N ALA A 109 -8.11 -10.22 -4.90
CA ALA A 109 -9.31 -9.81 -5.65
C ALA A 109 -9.82 -8.42 -5.24
N ILE A 110 -9.92 -8.13 -3.93
CA ILE A 110 -10.33 -6.80 -3.47
C ILE A 110 -9.31 -5.71 -3.83
N MET A 111 -8.02 -6.04 -3.79
CA MET A 111 -6.97 -5.11 -4.21
C MET A 111 -7.01 -4.82 -5.70
N GLN A 112 -7.20 -5.83 -6.55
CA GLN A 112 -7.35 -5.64 -8.00
C GLN A 112 -8.57 -4.77 -8.33
N GLN A 113 -9.70 -5.01 -7.65
CA GLN A 113 -10.88 -4.17 -7.80
C GLN A 113 -10.63 -2.73 -7.35
N TYR A 114 -9.92 -2.54 -6.24
CA TYR A 114 -9.53 -1.21 -5.75
C TYR A 114 -8.63 -0.49 -6.75
N MET A 115 -7.62 -1.18 -7.30
CA MET A 115 -6.72 -0.63 -8.33
C MET A 115 -7.46 -0.23 -9.59
N LYS A 116 -8.36 -1.07 -10.09
CA LYS A 116 -9.20 -0.77 -11.25
C LYS A 116 -10.07 0.47 -11.02
N THR A 117 -10.64 0.63 -9.83
CA THR A 117 -11.54 1.75 -9.52
C THR A 117 -10.81 3.09 -9.41
N HIS A 118 -9.61 3.10 -8.80
CA HIS A 118 -8.96 4.37 -8.43
C HIS A 118 -7.71 4.70 -9.24
N PHE A 119 -7.10 3.69 -9.91
CA PHE A 119 -5.82 3.86 -10.61
C PHE A 119 -5.88 3.50 -12.10
N GLU A 120 -7.08 3.41 -12.66
CA GLU A 120 -7.24 3.21 -14.10
C GLU A 120 -6.56 4.34 -14.89
N GLY A 121 -5.69 3.94 -15.83
CA GLY A 121 -4.92 4.86 -16.64
C GLY A 121 -3.70 5.48 -15.96
N TYR A 122 -3.41 5.14 -14.71
CA TYR A 122 -2.16 5.52 -14.04
C TYR A 122 -1.16 4.36 -14.12
N PRO A 123 0.10 4.58 -14.57
CA PRO A 123 1.15 3.58 -14.40
C PRO A 123 1.37 3.27 -12.93
N TYR A 124 1.25 2.00 -12.56
CA TYR A 124 1.44 1.57 -11.17
C TYR A 124 2.12 0.20 -11.07
N THR A 125 2.70 -0.04 -9.91
CA THR A 125 3.10 -1.34 -9.44
C THR A 125 2.51 -1.55 -8.04
N MET A 126 1.86 -2.68 -7.84
CA MET A 126 1.30 -3.11 -6.55
C MET A 126 1.94 -4.41 -6.12
N ALA A 127 2.16 -4.58 -4.81
CA ALA A 127 2.60 -5.82 -4.21
C ALA A 127 1.93 -6.06 -2.87
N ILE A 128 1.60 -7.30 -2.56
CA ILE A 128 1.05 -7.76 -1.29
C ILE A 128 2.12 -8.57 -0.57
N HIS A 129 2.37 -8.21 0.68
CA HIS A 129 3.29 -8.92 1.56
C HIS A 129 2.55 -9.50 2.75
N ASP A 130 3.02 -10.65 3.22
CA ASP A 130 2.63 -11.22 4.50
C ASP A 130 3.88 -11.35 5.37
N LYS A 131 3.94 -10.57 6.42
CA LYS A 131 5.03 -10.60 7.40
C LYS A 131 4.50 -10.97 8.77
N GLU A 132 5.37 -11.58 9.56
CA GLU A 132 5.12 -11.64 10.99
C GLU A 132 5.15 -10.23 11.59
N ALA A 133 4.19 -9.94 12.46
CA ALA A 133 4.14 -8.65 13.14
C ALA A 133 5.33 -8.51 14.09
N THR A 134 6.04 -7.41 14.02
CA THR A 134 7.31 -7.23 14.75
C THR A 134 7.14 -7.15 16.26
N LEU A 135 5.97 -6.72 16.74
CA LEU A 135 5.71 -6.48 18.17
C LEU A 135 4.87 -7.57 18.84
N THR A 136 4.19 -8.39 18.07
CA THR A 136 3.30 -9.47 18.54
C THR A 136 3.72 -10.78 17.87
N ASP A 137 4.22 -11.73 18.67
CA ASP A 137 4.69 -13.01 18.16
C ASP A 137 3.50 -13.82 17.57
N GLY A 138 3.68 -14.36 16.38
CA GLY A 138 2.70 -15.22 15.71
C GLY A 138 1.53 -14.49 15.04
N GLU A 139 1.46 -13.16 15.12
CA GLU A 139 0.47 -12.40 14.38
C GLU A 139 0.97 -12.10 12.96
N ARG A 140 0.05 -12.19 11.99
CA ARG A 140 0.31 -11.82 10.61
C ARG A 140 0.15 -10.32 10.42
N ASN A 141 0.93 -9.76 9.51
CA ASN A 141 0.82 -8.37 9.07
C ASN A 141 0.73 -8.34 7.54
N ILE A 142 -0.45 -8.72 7.04
CA ILE A 142 -0.72 -8.66 5.60
C ILE A 142 -0.93 -7.21 5.21
N HIS A 143 -0.16 -6.74 4.22
CA HIS A 143 -0.26 -5.36 3.76
C HIS A 143 0.09 -5.23 2.28
N ALA A 144 -0.52 -4.23 1.64
CA ALA A 144 -0.22 -3.88 0.27
C ALA A 144 0.66 -2.62 0.19
N HIS A 145 1.56 -2.65 -0.77
CA HIS A 145 2.28 -1.48 -1.27
C HIS A 145 1.82 -1.17 -2.68
N ILE A 146 1.46 0.07 -2.92
CA ILE A 146 1.14 0.60 -4.25
C ILE A 146 2.12 1.74 -4.52
N MET A 147 2.82 1.71 -5.65
CA MET A 147 3.53 2.85 -6.17
C MET A 147 2.95 3.22 -7.54
N PHE A 148 2.70 4.51 -7.78
CA PHE A 148 2.08 4.97 -9.01
C PHE A 148 2.63 6.32 -9.46
N SER A 149 2.63 6.53 -10.77
CA SER A 149 2.94 7.83 -11.38
C SER A 149 1.67 8.66 -11.47
N GLU A 150 1.77 9.95 -11.18
CA GLU A 150 0.65 10.88 -11.37
C GLU A 150 0.41 11.25 -12.85
N ARG A 151 1.17 10.67 -13.80
CA ARG A 151 1.01 10.88 -15.25
C ARG A 151 -0.07 9.95 -15.80
N LYS A 152 -1.33 10.41 -15.72
CA LYS A 152 -2.46 9.67 -16.26
C LYS A 152 -2.40 9.62 -17.79
N ILE A 153 -2.62 8.45 -18.36
CA ILE A 153 -2.72 8.25 -19.80
C ILE A 153 -3.81 9.15 -20.38
N ASP A 154 -3.46 9.91 -21.42
CA ASP A 154 -4.38 10.75 -22.17
C ASP A 154 -4.62 10.11 -23.55
N LEU A 155 -5.74 9.41 -23.69
CA LEU A 155 -6.13 8.73 -24.93
C LEU A 155 -6.49 9.68 -26.08
N THR A 156 -6.52 11.00 -25.84
CA THR A 156 -6.80 12.02 -26.87
C THR A 156 -5.56 12.45 -27.65
N ARG A 157 -4.42 11.82 -27.38
CA ARG A 157 -3.15 12.07 -28.09
C ARG A 157 -2.33 10.79 -28.20
N GLU A 158 -1.37 10.81 -29.10
CA GLU A 158 -0.38 9.74 -29.18
C GLU A 158 0.43 9.62 -27.89
N GLU A 159 0.83 8.39 -27.58
CA GLU A 159 1.67 8.12 -26.43
C GLU A 159 3.02 8.82 -26.59
N PRO A 160 3.48 9.58 -25.59
CA PRO A 160 4.80 10.20 -25.62
C PRO A 160 5.90 9.14 -25.69
N ASP A 161 6.90 9.37 -26.56
CA ASP A 161 8.08 8.53 -26.61
C ASP A 161 8.87 8.54 -25.28
N ARG A 162 9.81 7.58 -25.14
CA ARG A 162 10.62 7.38 -23.93
C ARG A 162 11.33 8.67 -23.48
N ILE A 163 11.87 9.47 -24.41
CA ILE A 163 12.63 10.68 -24.13
C ILE A 163 11.71 11.81 -23.62
N SER A 164 10.49 11.85 -24.15
CA SER A 164 9.51 12.92 -23.89
C SER A 164 8.59 12.61 -22.72
N TYR A 165 8.42 11.36 -22.33
CA TYR A 165 7.39 10.91 -21.37
C TYR A 165 7.43 11.64 -20.03
N PHE A 166 8.61 11.87 -19.48
CA PHE A 166 8.78 12.56 -18.21
C PHE A 166 9.02 14.08 -18.35
N LYS A 167 9.08 14.62 -19.57
CA LYS A 167 9.19 16.05 -19.79
C LYS A 167 7.90 16.78 -19.38
N ARG A 168 8.01 18.07 -19.09
CA ARG A 168 6.85 18.90 -18.78
C ARG A 168 5.87 18.88 -19.97
N SER A 169 4.60 18.60 -19.68
CA SER A 169 3.52 18.72 -20.65
C SER A 169 3.31 20.19 -21.01
N SER A 170 3.15 20.48 -22.28
CA SER A 170 2.82 21.81 -22.81
C SER A 170 1.89 21.70 -24.01
N VAL A 171 1.16 22.77 -24.28
CA VAL A 171 0.27 22.90 -25.44
C VAL A 171 0.79 24.07 -26.30
N LYS A 172 1.04 23.80 -27.56
CA LYS A 172 1.44 24.82 -28.54
C LYS A 172 0.26 25.71 -28.92
N LYS A 173 0.53 26.81 -29.61
CA LYS A 173 -0.52 27.75 -30.08
C LYS A 173 -1.54 27.10 -31.03
N ASP A 174 -1.14 26.08 -31.78
CA ASP A 174 -1.98 25.30 -32.66
C ASP A 174 -2.79 24.18 -31.97
N GLY A 175 -2.72 24.11 -30.64
CA GLY A 175 -3.40 23.07 -29.84
C GLY A 175 -2.61 21.76 -29.70
N THR A 176 -1.47 21.61 -30.37
CA THR A 176 -0.64 20.39 -30.30
C THR A 176 -0.09 20.19 -28.88
N LYS A 177 -0.37 19.07 -28.28
CA LYS A 177 0.20 18.68 -26.97
C LYS A 177 1.62 18.11 -27.17
N THR A 178 2.59 18.58 -26.36
CA THR A 178 3.98 18.13 -26.42
C THR A 178 4.50 17.79 -25.01
N GLY A 179 5.65 17.12 -24.95
CA GLY A 179 6.19 16.58 -23.68
C GLY A 179 5.42 15.35 -23.21
N GLY A 180 5.54 15.02 -21.94
CA GLY A 180 4.86 13.87 -21.35
C GLY A 180 3.37 14.10 -21.09
N TYR A 181 2.71 13.09 -20.57
CA TYR A 181 1.35 13.25 -20.07
C TYR A 181 1.31 14.26 -18.92
N LEU A 182 0.22 15.00 -18.83
CA LEU A 182 0.03 15.97 -17.73
C LEU A 182 -0.08 15.21 -16.41
N LYS A 183 0.66 15.67 -15.40
CA LYS A 183 0.48 15.15 -14.06
C LYS A 183 -0.91 15.51 -13.52
N SER A 184 -1.66 14.51 -13.13
CA SER A 184 -2.92 14.69 -12.44
C SER A 184 -2.70 15.42 -11.11
N ARG A 185 -3.64 16.28 -10.76
CA ARG A 185 -3.69 16.91 -9.43
C ARG A 185 -4.69 16.21 -8.50
N GLU A 186 -5.29 15.12 -8.96
CA GLU A 186 -6.34 14.38 -8.24
C GLU A 186 -5.89 13.94 -6.85
N PHE A 187 -4.65 13.49 -6.71
CA PHE A 187 -4.11 12.99 -5.44
C PHE A 187 -3.45 14.08 -4.57
N LYS A 188 -3.62 15.36 -4.88
CA LYS A 188 -3.06 16.47 -4.07
C LYS A 188 -3.97 16.90 -2.93
N PRO A 189 -5.29 17.03 -3.12
CA PRO A 189 -6.19 17.47 -2.06
C PRO A 189 -6.25 16.44 -0.92
N LYS A 190 -6.38 16.93 0.31
CA LYS A 190 -6.58 16.10 1.50
C LYS A 190 -7.88 15.30 1.43
N GLU A 191 -8.87 15.90 0.80
CA GLU A 191 -10.20 15.31 0.57
C GLU A 191 -10.10 14.00 -0.23
N LYS A 192 -9.23 13.96 -1.24
CA LYS A 192 -9.00 12.72 -2.01
C LYS A 192 -8.41 11.61 -1.16
N LEU A 193 -7.48 11.93 -0.27
CA LEU A 193 -6.95 10.93 0.66
C LEU A 193 -8.03 10.40 1.62
N ILE A 194 -8.90 11.29 2.10
CA ILE A 194 -10.05 10.91 2.94
C ILE A 194 -11.01 10.01 2.17
N GLU A 195 -11.35 10.37 0.92
CA GLU A 195 -12.18 9.56 0.02
C GLU A 195 -11.60 8.15 -0.16
N LEU A 196 -10.32 8.05 -0.50
CA LEU A 196 -9.64 6.76 -0.71
C LEU A 196 -9.66 5.90 0.57
N ARG A 197 -9.44 6.49 1.74
CA ARG A 197 -9.50 5.81 3.04
C ARG A 197 -10.91 5.30 3.34
N LYS A 198 -11.94 6.12 3.13
CA LYS A 198 -13.35 5.74 3.32
C LYS A 198 -13.80 4.65 2.36
N ASN A 199 -13.36 4.73 1.12
CA ASN A 199 -13.64 3.67 0.15
C ASN A 199 -12.99 2.34 0.56
N TRP A 200 -11.73 2.36 1.01
CA TRP A 200 -11.06 1.17 1.50
C TRP A 200 -11.72 0.58 2.75
N GLU A 201 -12.09 1.40 3.71
CA GLU A 201 -12.90 1.01 4.86
C GLU A 201 -14.21 0.32 4.44
N SER A 202 -14.93 0.92 3.49
CA SER A 202 -16.20 0.37 2.97
C SER A 202 -16.00 -1.01 2.33
N ILE A 203 -14.95 -1.19 1.54
CA ILE A 203 -14.62 -2.48 0.90
C ILE A 203 -14.36 -3.56 1.95
N ILE A 204 -13.53 -3.30 2.95
CA ILE A 204 -13.23 -4.27 4.00
C ILE A 204 -14.50 -4.63 4.77
N ASN A 205 -15.25 -3.63 5.22
CA ASN A 205 -16.45 -3.86 6.01
C ASN A 205 -17.55 -4.60 5.22
N GLU A 206 -17.65 -4.37 3.92
CA GLU A 206 -18.54 -5.12 3.04
C GLU A 206 -18.14 -6.60 2.95
N GLU A 207 -16.83 -6.87 2.86
CA GLU A 207 -16.33 -8.25 2.82
C GLU A 207 -16.58 -8.98 4.15
N TYR A 208 -16.40 -8.31 5.28
CA TYR A 208 -16.75 -8.86 6.59
C TYR A 208 -18.26 -9.14 6.69
N ARG A 209 -19.09 -8.20 6.27
CA ARG A 209 -20.55 -8.36 6.27
C ARG A 209 -21.04 -9.54 5.42
N LYS A 210 -20.48 -9.72 4.22
CA LYS A 210 -20.77 -10.86 3.33
C LYS A 210 -20.52 -12.22 3.99
N ARG A 211 -19.54 -12.27 4.91
CA ARG A 211 -19.14 -13.49 5.64
C ARG A 211 -19.85 -13.64 6.99
N GLY A 212 -20.74 -12.71 7.34
CA GLY A 212 -21.41 -12.73 8.64
C GLY A 212 -20.47 -12.46 9.82
N MET A 213 -19.32 -11.82 9.56
CA MET A 213 -18.35 -11.45 10.57
C MET A 213 -18.84 -10.21 11.31
N THR A 214 -18.52 -10.12 12.59
CA THR A 214 -18.86 -8.98 13.46
C THR A 214 -17.76 -7.92 13.50
N GLU A 215 -16.59 -8.26 13.02
CA GLU A 215 -15.45 -7.37 12.91
C GLU A 215 -15.76 -6.23 11.94
N HIS A 216 -15.24 -5.06 12.27
CA HIS A 216 -15.28 -3.92 11.35
C HIS A 216 -14.05 -3.03 11.58
N VAL A 217 -13.65 -2.34 10.52
CA VAL A 217 -12.57 -1.34 10.56
C VAL A 217 -13.17 0.06 10.44
N SER A 218 -12.45 1.06 10.97
CA SER A 218 -12.81 2.46 10.78
C SER A 218 -11.58 3.30 10.49
N CYS A 219 -11.70 4.19 9.52
CA CYS A 219 -10.68 5.17 9.17
C CYS A 219 -10.76 6.47 9.99
N GLU A 220 -11.78 6.58 10.84
CA GLU A 220 -11.98 7.75 11.71
C GLU A 220 -10.99 7.75 12.88
N LYS A 221 -10.84 8.90 13.52
CA LYS A 221 -10.00 9.03 14.72
C LYS A 221 -10.57 8.20 15.88
N LEU A 222 -9.70 7.70 16.74
CA LEU A 222 -10.11 6.90 17.93
C LEU A 222 -11.13 7.62 18.80
N GLU A 223 -11.00 8.94 18.96
CA GLU A 223 -11.96 9.76 19.73
C GLU A 223 -13.38 9.72 19.13
N VAL A 224 -13.47 9.79 17.79
CA VAL A 224 -14.75 9.72 17.07
C VAL A 224 -15.34 8.33 17.19
N GLN A 225 -14.55 7.29 16.96
CA GLN A 225 -14.98 5.90 17.11
C GLN A 225 -15.45 5.59 18.54
N ARG A 226 -14.75 6.12 19.55
CA ARG A 226 -15.12 5.98 20.94
C ARG A 226 -16.47 6.67 21.27
N ALA A 227 -16.65 7.89 20.79
CA ALA A 227 -17.91 8.60 20.96
C ALA A 227 -19.10 7.85 20.32
N GLU A 228 -18.89 7.27 19.16
CA GLU A 228 -19.87 6.45 18.46
C GLU A 228 -20.19 5.15 19.23
N ALA A 229 -19.18 4.45 19.74
CA ALA A 229 -19.35 3.27 20.59
C ALA A 229 -20.15 3.59 21.86
N LEU A 230 -19.86 4.73 22.53
CA LEU A 230 -20.64 5.18 23.69
C LEU A 230 -22.10 5.48 23.33
N ALA A 231 -22.35 6.15 22.21
CA ALA A 231 -23.71 6.44 21.74
C ALA A 231 -24.52 5.16 21.48
N ASN A 232 -23.84 4.11 20.97
CA ASN A 232 -24.42 2.80 20.72
C ASN A 232 -24.46 1.89 21.97
N LYS A 233 -24.04 2.41 23.15
CA LYS A 233 -23.96 1.67 24.42
C LYS A 233 -23.00 0.46 24.37
N ASP A 234 -22.05 0.47 23.44
CA ASP A 234 -20.96 -0.51 23.36
C ASP A 234 -19.81 -0.05 24.27
N PHE A 235 -19.96 -0.28 25.57
CA PHE A 235 -19.00 0.15 26.57
C PHE A 235 -17.68 -0.62 26.49
N ILE A 236 -17.70 -1.86 26.00
CA ILE A 236 -16.49 -2.67 25.82
C ILE A 236 -15.64 -2.03 24.72
N ARG A 237 -16.22 -1.79 23.58
CA ARG A 237 -15.56 -1.13 22.46
C ARG A 237 -15.06 0.27 22.82
N ALA A 238 -15.87 1.04 23.56
CA ALA A 238 -15.48 2.37 24.01
C ALA A 238 -14.25 2.35 24.93
N ALA A 239 -14.15 1.34 25.81
CA ALA A 239 -12.99 1.15 26.68
C ALA A 239 -11.73 0.75 25.90
N GLU A 240 -11.83 -0.13 24.91
CA GLU A 240 -10.73 -0.52 24.02
C GLU A 240 -10.18 0.67 23.20
N LEU A 241 -11.06 1.59 22.82
CA LEU A 241 -10.71 2.80 22.05
C LEU A 241 -10.16 3.93 22.95
N ASP A 242 -10.25 3.82 24.28
CA ASP A 242 -9.70 4.79 25.23
C ASP A 242 -8.19 4.63 25.41
N ARG A 243 -7.48 4.86 24.34
CA ARG A 243 -6.04 4.77 24.27
C ARG A 243 -5.46 5.83 23.32
N PRO A 244 -4.21 6.26 23.52
CA PRO A 244 -3.59 7.16 22.57
C PRO A 244 -3.44 6.49 21.18
N ALA A 245 -3.57 7.28 20.14
CA ALA A 245 -3.30 6.80 18.79
C ALA A 245 -1.83 6.33 18.69
N GLN A 246 -1.63 5.19 18.06
CA GLN A 246 -0.29 4.65 17.86
C GLN A 246 0.51 5.58 16.95
N LYS A 247 1.62 6.11 17.44
CA LYS A 247 2.53 6.93 16.64
C LYS A 247 3.31 6.04 15.69
N LYS A 248 3.49 6.51 14.44
CA LYS A 248 4.39 5.87 13.49
C LYS A 248 5.81 5.87 14.09
N MET A 249 6.35 4.70 14.30
CA MET A 249 7.75 4.53 14.74
C MET A 249 8.63 4.31 13.51
N ASN A 250 9.86 4.82 13.53
CA ASN A 250 10.81 4.48 12.50
C ASN A 250 11.27 3.01 12.64
N PRO A 251 11.71 2.35 11.55
CA PRO A 251 12.09 0.94 11.58
C PRO A 251 13.16 0.59 12.63
N SER A 252 14.13 1.48 12.89
CA SER A 252 15.17 1.25 13.88
C SER A 252 14.61 1.26 15.31
N THR A 253 13.63 2.10 15.61
CA THR A 253 12.96 2.14 16.91
C THR A 253 12.10 0.89 17.11
N VAL A 254 11.37 0.47 16.07
CA VAL A 254 10.57 -0.77 16.10
C VAL A 254 11.48 -1.97 16.40
N TYR A 255 12.61 -2.08 15.70
CA TYR A 255 13.58 -3.16 15.89
C TYR A 255 14.16 -3.18 17.32
N LYS A 256 14.56 -2.03 17.85
CA LYS A 256 15.05 -1.92 19.24
C LYS A 256 13.99 -2.33 20.25
N ASN A 257 12.76 -1.87 20.08
CA ASN A 257 11.66 -2.22 20.98
C ASN A 257 11.36 -3.73 20.93
N ALA A 258 11.35 -4.33 19.74
CA ALA A 258 11.17 -5.78 19.58
C ALA A 258 12.27 -6.59 20.28
N GLN A 259 13.53 -6.18 20.16
CA GLN A 259 14.63 -6.83 20.88
C GLN A 259 14.48 -6.71 22.39
N THR A 260 14.08 -5.54 22.89
CA THR A 260 13.83 -5.31 24.33
C THR A 260 12.71 -6.23 24.83
N ILE A 261 11.61 -6.37 24.09
CA ILE A 261 10.50 -7.26 24.45
C ILE A 261 10.96 -8.72 24.46
N LYS A 262 11.71 -9.16 23.43
CA LYS A 262 12.26 -10.53 23.37
C LYS A 262 13.20 -10.84 24.53
N SER A 263 14.08 -9.91 24.90
CA SER A 263 14.98 -10.09 26.04
C SER A 263 14.20 -10.13 27.37
N PHE A 264 13.18 -9.31 27.56
CA PHE A 264 12.31 -9.36 28.75
C PHE A 264 11.58 -10.71 28.88
N LYS A 265 11.08 -11.26 27.77
CA LYS A 265 10.42 -12.59 27.77
C LYS A 265 11.41 -13.71 28.15
N GLN A 266 12.68 -13.63 27.74
CA GLN A 266 13.71 -14.60 28.13
C GLN A 266 14.10 -14.54 29.63
N TYR A 267 13.85 -13.41 30.30
CA TYR A 267 14.10 -13.29 31.77
C TYR A 267 12.93 -13.78 32.63
N LEU A 268 11.76 -14.01 32.01
CA LEU A 268 10.54 -14.42 32.77
C LEU A 268 10.26 -15.94 32.66
N PHE A 269 11.05 -16.68 31.91
CA PHE A 269 11.02 -18.15 31.75
C PHE A 269 12.43 -18.74 31.91
#